data_802b82b4bb9814e0446c3a8adf2cd0eb
#
_entry.id   802b82b4bb9814e0446c3a8adf2cd0eb
#
_cell.length_a   1.000
_cell.length_b   1.000
_cell.length_c   1.000
_cell.angle_alpha   90.00
_cell.angle_beta   90.00
_cell.angle_gamma   90.00
#
_symmetry.space_group_name_H-M   'P 1'
#
loop_
_entity.id
_entity.type
_entity.pdbx_description
1 polymer ?
#
loop_
_entity_poly.entity_id
_entity_poly.type
_entity_poly.pdbx_seq_one_letter_code
_entity_poly.pdbx_strand_id
1 'polypeptide(L)'
;MNREETLKKFNTYSSLFLVLGILDLVLIWLSFGNKDMIALLHGGGSAAASALRILFLVTVVLAIILAVLKFYVGIQGLRQVKGNARGDLHLKVARGTMILSMISLVLSLLMILKGGGDASDALLDLVAVIFLAQYIKFGKTLMTMK
;
A
#
# COMPACT_ATOMS: atom_id res chain seq x y z
N MET A 1 9.57 -22.40 14.21
CA MET A 1 9.96 -21.00 14.50
C MET A 1 9.51 -20.65 15.91
N ASN A 2 10.41 -20.14 16.74
CA ASN A 2 10.07 -19.76 18.09
C ASN A 2 9.44 -18.37 18.17
N ARG A 3 8.91 -18.01 19.34
CA ARG A 3 8.23 -16.72 19.52
C ARG A 3 9.15 -15.52 19.26
N GLU A 4 10.40 -15.62 19.69
CA GLU A 4 11.37 -14.53 19.52
C GLU A 4 11.67 -14.24 18.05
N GLU A 5 11.88 -15.28 17.25
CA GLU A 5 12.11 -15.14 15.81
C GLU A 5 10.88 -14.56 15.11
N THR A 6 9.69 -15.01 15.50
CA THR A 6 8.43 -14.50 14.96
C THR A 6 8.26 -13.02 15.30
N LEU A 7 8.58 -12.61 16.54
CA LEU A 7 8.56 -11.21 16.96
C LEU A 7 9.51 -10.36 16.14
N LYS A 8 10.73 -10.84 15.92
CA LYS A 8 11.72 -10.11 15.10
C LYS A 8 11.22 -9.90 13.67
N LYS A 9 10.68 -10.93 13.05
CA LYS A 9 10.14 -10.85 11.69
C LYS A 9 8.95 -9.92 11.63
N PHE A 10 8.02 -10.04 12.56
CA PHE A 10 6.85 -9.17 12.63
C PHE A 10 7.25 -7.71 12.84
N ASN A 11 8.22 -7.46 13.71
CA ASN A 11 8.77 -6.12 13.91
C ASN A 11 9.36 -5.55 12.62
N THR A 12 10.13 -6.37 11.89
CA THR A 12 10.72 -5.96 10.61
C THR A 12 9.64 -5.57 9.60
N TYR A 13 8.62 -6.40 9.41
CA TYR A 13 7.55 -6.09 8.47
C TYR A 13 6.74 -4.87 8.90
N SER A 14 6.49 -4.70 10.20
CA SER A 14 5.79 -3.53 10.72
C SER A 14 6.57 -2.24 10.44
N SER A 15 7.88 -2.26 10.64
CA SER A 15 8.76 -1.12 10.32
C SER A 15 8.80 -0.84 8.82
N LEU A 16 8.83 -1.89 7.99
CA LEU A 16 8.81 -1.75 6.53
C LEU A 16 7.53 -1.06 6.05
N PHE A 17 6.38 -1.27 6.69
CA PHE A 17 5.15 -0.60 6.30
C PHE A 17 5.19 0.90 6.56
N LEU A 18 5.92 1.35 7.58
CA LEU A 18 6.14 2.79 7.78
C LEU A 18 6.95 3.36 6.63
N VAL A 19 8.00 2.66 6.21
CA VAL A 19 8.83 3.07 5.07
C VAL A 19 8.02 3.06 3.77
N LEU A 20 7.24 2.01 3.53
CA LEU A 20 6.40 1.92 2.33
C LEU A 20 5.34 3.03 2.29
N GLY A 21 4.76 3.39 3.43
CA GLY A 21 3.83 4.52 3.52
C GLY A 21 4.49 5.83 3.13
N ILE A 22 5.72 6.07 3.59
CA ILE A 22 6.49 7.25 3.22
C ILE A 22 6.80 7.25 1.71
N LEU A 23 7.21 6.10 1.17
CA LEU A 23 7.48 5.97 -0.26
C LEU A 23 6.23 6.23 -1.10
N ASP A 24 5.08 5.74 -0.67
CA ASP A 24 3.81 6.03 -1.34
C ASP A 24 3.54 7.52 -1.41
N LEU A 25 3.74 8.25 -0.30
CA LEU A 25 3.54 9.71 -0.27
C LEU A 25 4.53 10.44 -1.17
N VAL A 26 5.79 10.00 -1.21
CA VAL A 26 6.80 10.58 -2.10
C VAL A 26 6.42 10.37 -3.57
N LEU A 27 5.96 9.17 -3.94
CA LEU A 27 5.53 8.89 -5.30
C LEU A 27 4.29 9.69 -5.70
N ILE A 28 3.34 9.88 -4.79
CA ILE A 28 2.18 10.74 -5.03
C ILE A 28 2.64 12.17 -5.31
N TRP A 29 3.56 12.69 -4.50
CA TRP A 29 4.13 14.01 -4.70
C TRP A 29 4.81 14.15 -6.07
N LEU A 30 5.62 13.16 -6.45
CA LEU A 30 6.31 13.15 -7.74
C LEU A 30 5.32 13.05 -8.91
N SER A 31 4.22 12.32 -8.75
CA SER A 31 3.18 12.21 -9.76
C SER A 31 2.53 13.56 -10.06
N PHE A 32 2.30 14.39 -9.05
CA PHE A 32 1.77 15.74 -9.23
C PHE A 32 2.77 16.68 -9.91
N GLY A 33 4.07 16.41 -9.82
CA GLY A 33 5.11 17.16 -10.52
C GLY A 33 5.35 16.71 -11.94
N ASN A 34 4.74 15.63 -12.39
CA ASN A 34 4.94 15.09 -13.73
C ASN A 34 4.14 15.91 -14.75
N LYS A 35 4.86 16.46 -15.74
CA LYS A 35 4.24 17.32 -16.79
C LYS A 35 3.19 16.57 -17.60
N ASP A 36 3.41 15.30 -17.90
CA ASP A 36 2.45 14.50 -18.67
C ASP A 36 1.15 14.28 -17.90
N MET A 37 1.24 14.08 -16.57
CA MET A 37 0.07 13.96 -15.72
C MET A 37 -0.67 15.28 -15.56
N ILE A 38 0.05 16.39 -15.45
CA ILE A 38 -0.55 17.73 -15.41
C ILE A 38 -1.29 18.01 -16.73
N ALA A 39 -0.67 17.71 -17.87
CA ALA A 39 -1.28 17.85 -19.18
C ALA A 39 -2.54 16.98 -19.30
N LEU A 40 -2.52 15.77 -18.79
CA LEU A 40 -3.66 14.86 -18.76
C LEU A 40 -4.82 15.44 -17.95
N LEU A 41 -4.52 16.03 -16.77
CA LEU A 41 -5.53 16.61 -15.89
C LEU A 41 -6.19 17.87 -16.50
N HIS A 42 -5.43 18.65 -17.27
CA HIS A 42 -5.90 19.90 -17.87
C HIS A 42 -6.29 19.76 -19.36
N GLY A 43 -5.91 18.65 -19.98
CA GLY A 43 -6.21 18.39 -21.39
C GLY A 43 -7.68 18.08 -21.59
N GLY A 44 -8.28 18.72 -22.60
CA GLY A 44 -9.68 18.50 -22.92
C GLY A 44 -9.87 17.39 -23.92
N GLY A 45 -11.05 16.91 -24.03
CA GLY A 45 -11.74 16.64 -25.24
C GLY A 45 -11.96 15.22 -25.71
N SER A 46 -11.07 14.27 -25.65
CA SER A 46 -11.41 12.92 -26.12
C SER A 46 -11.99 12.05 -25.00
N ALA A 47 -12.84 11.10 -25.35
CA ALA A 47 -13.38 10.14 -24.40
C ALA A 47 -12.27 9.30 -23.75
N ALA A 48 -11.22 8.96 -24.51
CA ALA A 48 -10.07 8.24 -24.01
C ALA A 48 -9.28 9.06 -22.98
N ALA A 49 -9.07 10.36 -23.23
CA ALA A 49 -8.39 11.26 -22.28
C ALA A 49 -9.20 11.45 -21.01
N SER A 50 -10.53 11.55 -21.11
CA SER A 50 -11.42 11.62 -19.94
C SER A 50 -11.36 10.35 -19.09
N ALA A 51 -11.35 9.17 -19.73
CA ALA A 51 -11.24 7.89 -19.05
C ALA A 51 -9.91 7.77 -18.31
N LEU A 52 -8.78 8.18 -18.93
CA LEU A 52 -7.46 8.18 -18.29
C LEU A 52 -7.41 9.14 -17.09
N ARG A 53 -8.04 10.30 -17.21
CA ARG A 53 -8.11 11.27 -16.12
C ARG A 53 -8.84 10.71 -14.90
N ILE A 54 -9.99 10.10 -15.12
CA ILE A 54 -10.77 9.47 -14.05
C ILE A 54 -9.96 8.34 -13.42
N LEU A 55 -9.34 7.48 -14.23
CA LEU A 55 -8.51 6.38 -13.75
C LEU A 55 -7.33 6.90 -12.92
N PHE A 56 -6.66 7.97 -13.36
CA PHE A 56 -5.57 8.60 -12.62
C PHE A 56 -6.05 9.13 -11.26
N LEU A 57 -7.17 9.84 -11.22
CA LEU A 57 -7.71 10.40 -9.97
C LEU A 57 -8.10 9.30 -8.99
N VAL A 58 -8.73 8.22 -9.47
CA VAL A 58 -9.08 7.06 -8.64
C VAL A 58 -7.81 6.43 -8.07
N THR A 59 -6.78 6.26 -8.89
CA THR A 59 -5.50 5.69 -8.48
C THR A 59 -4.83 6.54 -7.40
N VAL A 60 -4.84 7.88 -7.55
CA VAL A 60 -4.25 8.80 -6.57
C VAL A 60 -5.00 8.73 -5.23
N VAL A 61 -6.32 8.77 -5.25
CA VAL A 61 -7.13 8.67 -4.04
C VAL A 61 -6.87 7.33 -3.33
N LEU A 62 -6.85 6.24 -4.08
CA LEU A 62 -6.55 4.91 -3.55
C LEU A 62 -5.14 4.86 -2.95
N ALA A 63 -4.14 5.48 -3.60
CA ALA A 63 -2.77 5.52 -3.09
C ALA A 63 -2.68 6.28 -1.76
N ILE A 64 -3.41 7.38 -1.60
CA ILE A 64 -3.47 8.12 -0.33
C ILE A 64 -4.08 7.25 0.77
N ILE A 65 -5.19 6.58 0.48
CA ILE A 65 -5.84 5.66 1.43
C ILE A 65 -4.87 4.55 1.83
N LEU A 66 -4.18 3.95 0.85
CA LEU A 66 -3.21 2.89 1.11
C LEU A 66 -2.02 3.37 1.94
N ALA A 67 -1.52 4.59 1.71
CA ALA A 67 -0.45 5.16 2.52
C ALA A 67 -0.87 5.28 3.98
N VAL A 68 -2.06 5.80 4.26
CA VAL A 68 -2.61 5.92 5.61
C VAL A 68 -2.77 4.54 6.26
N LEU A 69 -3.31 3.57 5.52
CA LEU A 69 -3.50 2.21 6.03
C LEU A 69 -2.16 1.53 6.32
N LYS A 70 -1.13 1.73 5.49
CA LYS A 70 0.21 1.21 5.74
C LYS A 70 0.82 1.78 7.01
N PHE A 71 0.67 3.08 7.26
CA PHE A 71 1.10 3.69 8.52
C PHE A 71 0.36 3.08 9.71
N TYR A 72 -0.95 2.94 9.62
CA TYR A 72 -1.75 2.33 10.67
C TYR A 72 -1.28 0.91 10.98
N VAL A 73 -1.16 0.07 9.95
CA VAL A 73 -0.71 -1.32 10.08
C VAL A 73 0.69 -1.39 10.71
N GLY A 74 1.61 -0.53 10.26
CA GLY A 74 2.97 -0.48 10.78
C GLY A 74 3.00 -0.08 12.25
N ILE A 75 2.30 0.98 12.63
CA ILE A 75 2.25 1.47 14.00
C ILE A 75 1.61 0.44 14.94
N GLN A 76 0.48 -0.13 14.55
CA GLN A 76 -0.20 -1.14 15.38
C GLN A 76 0.61 -2.43 15.49
N GLY A 77 1.32 -2.82 14.43
CA GLY A 77 2.22 -3.96 14.48
C GLY A 77 3.37 -3.75 15.48
N LEU A 78 3.97 -2.56 15.49
CA LEU A 78 5.01 -2.22 16.47
C LEU A 78 4.47 -2.20 17.89
N ARG A 79 3.24 -1.71 18.07
CA ARG A 79 2.59 -1.76 19.39
C ARG A 79 2.34 -3.19 19.85
N GLN A 80 1.97 -4.09 18.94
CA GLN A 80 1.81 -5.50 19.28
C GLN A 80 3.15 -6.14 19.71
N VAL A 81 4.24 -5.81 19.03
CA VAL A 81 5.57 -6.29 19.40
C VAL A 81 5.93 -5.88 20.84
N LYS A 82 5.54 -4.65 21.23
CA LYS A 82 5.76 -4.13 22.57
C LYS A 82 4.73 -4.62 23.60
N GLY A 83 3.77 -5.44 23.18
CA GLY A 83 2.73 -5.96 24.07
C GLY A 83 1.59 -4.98 24.37
N ASN A 84 1.53 -3.84 23.68
CA ASN A 84 0.56 -2.78 23.94
C ASN A 84 -0.69 -2.85 23.04
N ALA A 85 -0.68 -3.67 22.01
CA ALA A 85 -1.83 -3.81 21.12
C ALA A 85 -2.85 -4.79 21.72
N ARG A 86 -4.12 -4.44 21.62
CA ARG A 86 -5.23 -5.28 22.07
C ARG A 86 -6.04 -5.75 20.85
N GLY A 87 -6.34 -7.06 20.80
CA GLY A 87 -7.17 -7.64 19.76
C GLY A 87 -6.41 -7.84 18.43
N ASP A 88 -7.17 -8.12 17.40
CA ASP A 88 -6.68 -8.48 16.07
C ASP A 88 -7.07 -7.47 14.98
N LEU A 89 -7.50 -6.27 15.37
CA LEU A 89 -7.98 -5.26 14.42
C LEU A 89 -6.90 -4.91 13.38
N HIS A 90 -5.65 -4.81 13.81
CA HIS A 90 -4.53 -4.54 12.90
C HIS A 90 -4.37 -5.62 11.82
N LEU A 91 -4.65 -6.88 12.14
CA LEU A 91 -4.62 -7.98 11.17
C LEU A 91 -5.79 -7.90 10.18
N LYS A 92 -6.97 -7.52 10.66
CA LYS A 92 -8.15 -7.30 9.81
C LYS A 92 -7.93 -6.12 8.86
N VAL A 93 -7.37 -5.03 9.37
CA VAL A 93 -7.01 -3.86 8.55
C VAL A 93 -5.93 -4.22 7.54
N ALA A 94 -4.92 -5.01 7.93
CA ALA A 94 -3.89 -5.49 7.01
C ALA A 94 -4.49 -6.31 5.86
N ARG A 95 -5.45 -7.16 6.15
CA ARG A 95 -6.14 -7.94 5.13
C ARG A 95 -6.91 -7.04 4.15
N GLY A 96 -7.64 -6.05 4.66
CA GLY A 96 -8.32 -5.06 3.83
C GLY A 96 -7.33 -4.25 2.99
N THR A 97 -6.21 -3.85 3.57
CA THR A 97 -5.12 -3.15 2.87
C THR A 97 -4.55 -4.01 1.74
N MET A 98 -4.39 -5.31 1.98
CA MET A 98 -3.91 -6.24 0.96
C MET A 98 -4.86 -6.32 -0.23
N ILE A 99 -6.17 -6.38 0.02
CA ILE A 99 -7.19 -6.40 -1.04
C ILE A 99 -7.14 -5.09 -1.83
N LEU A 100 -7.08 -3.94 -1.15
CA LEU A 100 -6.98 -2.63 -1.80
C LEU A 100 -5.68 -2.49 -2.59
N SER A 101 -4.57 -3.05 -2.11
CA SER A 101 -3.30 -3.06 -2.82
C SER A 101 -3.38 -3.89 -4.10
N MET A 102 -4.09 -5.00 -4.08
CA MET A 102 -4.34 -5.81 -5.29
C MET A 102 -5.16 -5.02 -6.32
N ILE A 103 -6.19 -4.31 -5.87
CA ILE A 103 -7.00 -3.45 -6.74
C ILE A 103 -6.13 -2.34 -7.33
N SER A 104 -5.31 -1.69 -6.50
CA SER A 104 -4.37 -0.65 -6.94
C SER A 104 -3.38 -1.19 -7.97
N LEU A 105 -2.86 -2.40 -7.76
CA LEU A 105 -1.96 -3.06 -8.70
C LEU A 105 -2.62 -3.25 -10.07
N VAL A 106 -3.85 -3.73 -10.10
CA VAL A 106 -4.61 -3.91 -11.35
C VAL A 106 -4.80 -2.56 -12.05
N LEU A 107 -5.19 -1.52 -11.31
CA LEU A 107 -5.37 -0.17 -11.87
C LEU A 107 -4.06 0.38 -12.42
N SER A 108 -2.94 0.19 -11.72
CA SER A 108 -1.62 0.62 -12.18
C SER A 108 -1.20 -0.09 -13.46
N LEU A 109 -1.48 -1.39 -13.57
CA LEU A 109 -1.20 -2.15 -14.79
C LEU A 109 -2.06 -1.64 -15.97
N LEU A 110 -3.32 -1.32 -15.73
CA LEU A 110 -4.19 -0.74 -16.75
C LEU A 110 -3.66 0.63 -17.21
N MET A 111 -3.19 1.46 -16.28
CA MET A 111 -2.58 2.76 -16.61
C MET A 111 -1.34 2.57 -17.49
N ILE A 112 -0.46 1.63 -17.15
CA ILE A 112 0.74 1.33 -17.92
C ILE A 112 0.37 0.88 -19.35
N LEU A 113 -0.61 0.01 -19.49
CA LEU A 113 -1.07 -0.47 -20.80
C LEU A 113 -1.63 0.66 -21.66
N LYS A 114 -2.19 1.70 -21.04
CA LYS A 114 -2.71 2.88 -21.75
C LYS A 114 -1.67 4.00 -21.90
N GLY A 115 -0.42 3.75 -21.50
CA GLY A 115 0.68 4.69 -21.68
C GLY A 115 0.74 5.81 -20.66
N GLY A 116 -0.07 5.73 -19.57
CA GLY A 116 -0.15 6.79 -18.57
C GLY A 116 0.41 6.46 -17.20
N GLY A 117 0.97 5.26 -17.00
CA GLY A 117 1.42 4.81 -15.69
C GLY A 117 2.92 4.59 -15.60
N ASP A 118 3.39 4.43 -14.37
CA ASP A 118 4.78 4.14 -14.05
C ASP A 118 4.88 2.72 -13.43
N ALA A 119 5.86 1.95 -13.89
CA ALA A 119 6.14 0.61 -13.36
C ALA A 119 6.48 0.62 -11.87
N SER A 120 6.99 1.74 -11.33
CA SER A 120 7.31 1.87 -9.90
C SER A 120 6.09 1.68 -9.01
N ASP A 121 4.93 2.23 -9.41
CA ASP A 121 3.69 2.11 -8.63
C ASP A 121 3.23 0.65 -8.57
N ALA A 122 3.25 -0.04 -9.71
CA ALA A 122 2.87 -1.45 -9.77
C ALA A 122 3.82 -2.32 -8.93
N LEU A 123 5.13 -2.03 -8.99
CA LEU A 123 6.13 -2.75 -8.22
C LEU A 123 5.92 -2.57 -6.72
N LEU A 124 5.67 -1.35 -6.26
CA LEU A 124 5.40 -1.07 -4.84
C LEU A 124 4.12 -1.76 -4.36
N ASP A 125 3.07 -1.79 -5.16
CA ASP A 125 1.84 -2.50 -4.81
C ASP A 125 2.08 -4.00 -4.68
N LEU A 126 2.87 -4.59 -5.59
CA LEU A 126 3.23 -5.99 -5.53
C LEU A 126 4.02 -6.31 -4.26
N VAL A 127 5.02 -5.49 -3.94
CA VAL A 127 5.84 -5.63 -2.73
C VAL A 127 4.95 -5.51 -1.49
N ALA A 128 4.02 -4.55 -1.48
CA ALA A 128 3.09 -4.36 -0.37
C ALA A 128 2.20 -5.59 -0.15
N VAL A 129 1.69 -6.20 -1.22
CA VAL A 129 0.86 -7.42 -1.12
C VAL A 129 1.65 -8.56 -0.49
N ILE A 130 2.88 -8.78 -0.95
CA ILE A 130 3.75 -9.83 -0.42
C ILE A 130 4.03 -9.60 1.07
N PHE A 131 4.40 -8.37 1.44
CA PHE A 131 4.73 -8.03 2.83
C PHE A 131 3.49 -8.10 3.74
N LEU A 132 2.33 -7.68 3.25
CA LEU A 132 1.08 -7.80 4.01
C LEU A 132 0.71 -9.26 4.27
N ALA A 133 0.91 -10.13 3.30
CA ALA A 133 0.68 -11.57 3.48
C ALA A 133 1.58 -12.12 4.60
N GLN A 134 2.86 -11.75 4.61
CA GLN A 134 3.80 -12.16 5.65
C GLN A 134 3.45 -11.53 7.01
N TYR A 135 3.10 -10.27 7.03
CA TYR A 135 2.66 -9.56 8.24
C TYR A 135 1.47 -10.28 8.88
N ILE A 136 0.45 -10.61 8.11
CA ILE A 136 -0.74 -11.32 8.60
C ILE A 136 -0.35 -12.69 9.14
N LYS A 137 0.49 -13.43 8.41
CA LYS A 137 0.96 -14.75 8.82
C LYS A 137 1.66 -14.69 10.19
N PHE A 138 2.64 -13.82 10.34
CA PHE A 138 3.41 -13.71 11.59
C PHE A 138 2.57 -13.12 12.72
N GLY A 139 1.70 -12.18 12.42
CA GLY A 139 0.78 -11.61 13.41
C GLY A 139 -0.18 -12.65 13.98
N LYS A 140 -0.76 -13.49 13.12
CA LYS A 140 -1.62 -14.60 13.57
C LYS A 140 -0.85 -15.61 14.41
N THR A 141 0.37 -15.94 13.98
CA THR A 141 1.22 -16.87 14.72
C THR A 141 1.50 -16.33 16.12
N LEU A 142 1.83 -15.04 16.26
CA LEU A 142 2.07 -14.41 17.56
C LEU A 142 0.85 -14.44 18.46
N MET A 143 -0.35 -14.27 17.92
CA MET A 143 -1.58 -14.30 18.68
C MET A 143 -1.90 -15.70 19.23
N THR A 144 -1.43 -16.74 18.56
CA THR A 144 -1.61 -18.13 19.02
C THR A 144 -0.52 -18.59 19.96
N MET A 145 0.59 -17.88 20.04
CA MET A 145 1.74 -18.19 20.90
C MET A 145 1.64 -17.48 22.25
N LYS A 146 0.62 -17.73 23.00
CA LYS A 146 0.48 -17.12 24.35
C LYS A 146 1.23 -17.91 25.42
#